data_6415641da76d670f9816e4f130fef8f2
#
_entry.id   6415641da76d670f9816e4f130fef8f2
#
_cell.length_a   1.000
_cell.length_b   1.000
_cell.length_c   1.000
_cell.angle_alpha   90.00
_cell.angle_beta   90.00
_cell.angle_gamma   90.00
#
_symmetry.space_group_name_H-M   'P 1'
#
loop_
_entity.id
_entity.type
_entity.pdbx_description
1 polymer ?
#
loop_
_entity_poly.entity_id
_entity_poly.type
_entity_poly.pdbx_seq_one_letter_code
_entity_poly.pdbx_strand_id
1 'polypeptide(L)'
;MPKWLLARPGPLAHCDDMRLTVVELDPAMTATARRWFALQDDPRLTVRHEDARAFLNRQKEQYDLVFVDVFNSHYAVPFQMGTREAAAALRRAVAPGGVLLMNVISAVEGEDGRLFQSIYNALRSAFAHVRVYCVGGTARPRDVGNLMLAAFAEEPDGAAEAAWEKSASPALLALLRTRYRGRLDFATLPLTDDFAPVERYALMLLRQ
;
A
#
# COMPACT_ATOMS: atom_id res chain seq x y z
N MET A 1 2.86 -0.65 -15.29
CA MET A 1 3.88 0.33 -14.90
C MET A 1 4.15 0.16 -13.43
N PRO A 2 5.39 0.04 -12.98
CA PRO A 2 5.72 0.08 -11.58
C PRO A 2 5.39 1.49 -11.07
N LYS A 3 4.26 1.63 -10.42
CA LYS A 3 3.70 2.94 -10.04
C LYS A 3 4.56 3.72 -9.05
N TRP A 4 5.43 3.03 -8.33
CA TRP A 4 6.35 3.61 -7.35
C TRP A 4 7.64 4.17 -7.99
N LEU A 5 7.94 3.85 -9.26
CA LEU A 5 9.03 4.47 -10.04
C LEU A 5 8.58 5.75 -10.79
N LEU A 6 7.31 6.11 -10.76
CA LEU A 6 6.77 7.35 -11.34
C LEU A 6 7.06 8.59 -10.49
N ALA A 7 7.85 8.49 -9.44
CA ALA A 7 8.24 9.66 -8.72
C ALA A 7 9.16 10.51 -9.61
N ARG A 8 8.70 11.66 -10.03
CA ARG A 8 9.54 12.86 -10.17
C ARG A 8 10.53 12.87 -9.01
N PRO A 9 11.63 13.66 -9.06
CA PRO A 9 12.76 13.43 -8.16
C PRO A 9 12.23 12.89 -6.84
N GLY A 10 12.39 11.57 -6.70
CA GLY A 10 11.62 10.73 -5.78
C GLY A 10 11.93 11.05 -4.32
N PRO A 11 11.49 10.24 -3.38
CA PRO A 11 11.74 10.41 -1.97
C PRO A 11 13.19 10.75 -1.66
N LEU A 12 14.14 10.19 -2.42
CA LEU A 12 15.57 10.44 -2.28
C LEU A 12 16.00 11.89 -2.57
N ALA A 13 15.23 12.65 -3.35
CA ALA A 13 15.55 14.05 -3.66
C ALA A 13 15.21 15.01 -2.51
N HIS A 14 14.40 14.56 -1.55
CA HIS A 14 13.90 15.40 -0.46
C HIS A 14 14.37 14.93 0.93
N CYS A 15 15.04 13.77 1.01
CA CYS A 15 15.49 13.17 2.27
C CYS A 15 16.91 12.63 2.08
N ASP A 16 17.90 13.35 2.55
CA ASP A 16 19.32 13.01 2.36
C ASP A 16 19.71 11.68 3.02
N ASP A 17 19.08 11.35 4.14
CA ASP A 17 19.37 10.15 4.93
C ASP A 17 18.51 8.93 4.53
N MET A 18 17.60 9.07 3.56
CA MET A 18 16.74 7.97 3.14
C MET A 18 17.52 6.93 2.35
N ARG A 19 17.31 5.65 2.68
CA ARG A 19 17.70 4.50 1.84
C ARG A 19 16.45 3.83 1.31
N LEU A 20 16.46 3.47 0.04
CA LEU A 20 15.32 2.87 -0.65
C LEU A 20 15.68 1.50 -1.20
N THR A 21 14.96 0.47 -0.78
CA THR A 21 14.98 -0.85 -1.42
C THR A 21 13.70 -1.03 -2.22
N VAL A 22 13.87 -1.29 -3.49
CA VAL A 22 12.78 -1.53 -4.44
C VAL A 22 12.81 -2.99 -4.85
N VAL A 23 11.64 -3.64 -4.78
CA VAL A 23 11.47 -5.02 -5.26
C VAL A 23 10.56 -5.00 -6.49
N GLU A 24 11.10 -5.38 -7.63
CA GLU A 24 10.44 -5.40 -8.93
C GLU A 24 10.64 -6.73 -9.61
N LEU A 25 9.54 -7.36 -10.03
CA LEU A 25 9.60 -8.67 -10.66
C LEU A 25 10.23 -8.62 -12.05
N ASP A 26 9.93 -7.57 -12.84
CA ASP A 26 10.36 -7.46 -14.23
C ASP A 26 11.56 -6.49 -14.40
N PRO A 27 12.78 -7.00 -14.71
CA PRO A 27 13.93 -6.15 -14.96
C PRO A 27 13.73 -5.14 -16.11
N ALA A 28 12.85 -5.44 -17.08
CA ALA A 28 12.56 -4.54 -18.18
C ALA A 28 11.85 -3.26 -17.72
N MET A 29 11.13 -3.33 -16.61
CA MET A 29 10.51 -2.14 -16.01
C MET A 29 11.56 -1.18 -15.46
N THR A 30 12.61 -1.68 -14.81
CA THR A 30 13.72 -0.86 -14.34
C THR A 30 14.49 -0.22 -15.53
N ALA A 31 14.74 -1.00 -16.59
CA ALA A 31 15.36 -0.46 -17.81
C ALA A 31 14.49 0.64 -18.45
N THR A 32 13.17 0.44 -18.50
CA THR A 32 12.22 1.44 -19.00
C THR A 32 12.23 2.69 -18.12
N ALA A 33 12.29 2.54 -16.81
CA ALA A 33 12.35 3.66 -15.88
C ALA A 33 13.62 4.49 -16.04
N ARG A 34 14.78 3.84 -16.25
CA ARG A 34 16.04 4.54 -16.56
C ARG A 34 15.96 5.29 -17.89
N ARG A 35 15.40 4.67 -18.91
CA ARG A 35 15.35 5.24 -20.26
C ARG A 35 14.35 6.40 -20.41
N TRP A 36 13.18 6.30 -19.76
CA TRP A 36 12.05 7.18 -20.05
C TRP A 36 11.55 7.99 -18.85
N PHE A 37 11.91 7.60 -17.63
CA PHE A 37 11.40 8.21 -16.40
C PHE A 37 12.51 8.78 -15.50
N ALA A 38 13.69 9.02 -16.08
CA ALA A 38 14.82 9.65 -15.41
C ALA A 38 15.26 8.95 -14.10
N LEU A 39 15.07 7.62 -14.01
CA LEU A 39 15.64 6.86 -12.92
C LEU A 39 17.15 6.85 -13.06
N GLN A 40 17.85 7.49 -12.12
CA GLN A 40 19.30 7.52 -12.05
C GLN A 40 19.84 6.51 -11.06
N ASP A 41 21.09 6.12 -11.24
CA ASP A 41 21.79 5.33 -10.23
C ASP A 41 22.10 6.25 -9.03
N ASP A 42 21.69 5.79 -7.84
CA ASP A 42 21.92 6.47 -6.57
C ASP A 42 22.41 5.42 -5.56
N PRO A 43 23.51 5.66 -4.81
CA PRO A 43 24.04 4.69 -3.84
C PRO A 43 23.04 4.37 -2.72
N ARG A 44 22.03 5.20 -2.52
CA ARG A 44 20.95 4.99 -1.55
C ARG A 44 19.81 4.12 -2.11
N LEU A 45 19.79 3.83 -3.44
CA LEU A 45 18.78 3.04 -4.11
C LEU A 45 19.30 1.63 -4.40
N THR A 46 18.63 0.63 -3.85
CA THR A 46 18.83 -0.78 -4.18
C THR A 46 17.61 -1.32 -4.93
N VAL A 47 17.80 -1.82 -6.14
CA VAL A 47 16.73 -2.51 -6.89
C VAL A 47 17.00 -4.02 -6.86
N ARG A 48 15.99 -4.79 -6.42
CA ARG A 48 15.98 -6.25 -6.39
C ARG A 48 14.98 -6.77 -7.43
N HIS A 49 15.46 -7.59 -8.39
CA HIS A 49 14.59 -8.18 -9.41
C HIS A 49 14.16 -9.58 -8.95
N GLU A 50 13.02 -9.62 -8.26
CA GLU A 50 12.47 -10.84 -7.70
C GLU A 50 11.01 -10.68 -7.29
N ASP A 51 10.33 -11.79 -7.01
CA ASP A 51 8.97 -11.78 -6.48
C ASP A 51 8.93 -11.15 -5.08
N ALA A 52 8.01 -10.18 -4.89
CA ALA A 52 7.90 -9.41 -3.64
C ALA A 52 7.52 -10.29 -2.44
N ARG A 53 6.68 -11.33 -2.64
CA ARG A 53 6.30 -12.25 -1.58
C ARG A 53 7.48 -13.13 -1.15
N ALA A 54 8.25 -13.63 -2.14
CA ALA A 54 9.46 -14.41 -1.89
C ALA A 54 10.51 -13.58 -1.15
N PHE A 55 10.70 -12.31 -1.56
CA PHE A 55 11.55 -11.36 -0.85
C PHE A 55 11.11 -11.20 0.61
N LEU A 56 9.84 -10.87 0.87
CA LEU A 56 9.30 -10.66 2.22
C LEU A 56 9.43 -11.89 3.11
N ASN A 57 9.32 -13.10 2.55
CA ASN A 57 9.40 -14.32 3.34
C ASN A 57 10.81 -14.61 3.86
N ARG A 58 11.87 -14.15 3.17
CA ARG A 58 13.26 -14.45 3.53
C ARG A 58 14.03 -13.27 4.13
N GLN A 59 13.62 -12.01 3.83
CA GLN A 59 14.29 -10.82 4.34
C GLN A 59 14.08 -10.69 5.85
N LYS A 60 15.05 -10.08 6.55
CA LYS A 60 15.06 -9.89 8.02
C LYS A 60 15.17 -8.42 8.43
N GLU A 61 15.38 -7.53 7.46
CA GLU A 61 15.51 -6.11 7.71
C GLU A 61 14.15 -5.51 8.07
N GLN A 62 14.16 -4.42 8.82
CA GLN A 62 12.99 -3.63 9.13
C GLN A 62 13.12 -2.25 8.50
N TYR A 63 12.00 -1.70 8.08
CA TYR A 63 11.89 -0.44 7.36
C TYR A 63 10.95 0.51 8.11
N ASP A 64 11.29 1.79 8.16
CA ASP A 64 10.44 2.83 8.74
C ASP A 64 9.18 3.04 7.88
N LEU A 65 9.31 2.82 6.57
CA LEU A 65 8.21 2.88 5.61
C LEU A 65 8.25 1.67 4.68
N VAL A 66 7.16 0.91 4.64
CA VAL A 66 6.92 -0.12 3.63
C VAL A 66 5.79 0.36 2.71
N PHE A 67 6.04 0.45 1.41
CA PHE A 67 5.04 0.84 0.43
C PHE A 67 4.70 -0.33 -0.49
N VAL A 68 3.42 -0.69 -0.55
CA VAL A 68 2.90 -1.77 -1.39
C VAL A 68 1.95 -1.19 -2.44
N ASP A 69 2.39 -1.17 -3.68
CA ASP A 69 1.61 -0.74 -4.85
C ASP A 69 1.71 -1.78 -5.96
N VAL A 70 1.24 -2.98 -5.68
CA VAL A 70 1.31 -4.14 -6.58
C VAL A 70 0.04 -4.37 -7.40
N PHE A 71 -1.00 -3.57 -7.17
CA PHE A 71 -2.28 -3.71 -7.86
C PHE A 71 -2.24 -3.01 -9.21
N ASN A 72 -1.94 -3.77 -10.27
CA ASN A 72 -1.69 -3.23 -11.62
C ASN A 72 -2.95 -2.84 -12.40
N SER A 73 -4.11 -3.44 -12.09
CA SER A 73 -5.38 -3.16 -12.74
C SER A 73 -6.53 -3.82 -11.99
N HIS A 74 -7.77 -3.49 -12.37
CA HIS A 74 -8.97 -4.19 -11.92
C HIS A 74 -8.98 -5.69 -12.31
N TYR A 75 -8.11 -6.10 -13.25
CA TYR A 75 -8.10 -7.45 -13.83
C TYR A 75 -7.02 -8.38 -13.26
N ALA A 76 -5.99 -7.82 -12.63
CA ALA A 76 -4.86 -8.60 -12.12
C ALA A 76 -4.47 -8.10 -10.73
N VAL A 77 -5.12 -8.65 -9.72
CA VAL A 77 -4.78 -8.41 -8.32
C VAL A 77 -3.82 -9.50 -7.87
N PRO A 78 -2.56 -9.21 -7.61
CA PRO A 78 -1.64 -10.17 -7.01
C PRO A 78 -2.06 -10.40 -5.56
N PHE A 79 -3.01 -11.32 -5.37
CA PHE A 79 -3.64 -11.61 -4.07
C PHE A 79 -2.62 -11.98 -3.01
N GLN A 80 -1.46 -12.53 -3.42
CA GLN A 80 -0.38 -12.97 -2.53
C GLN A 80 0.13 -11.86 -1.60
N MET A 81 -0.09 -10.59 -1.94
CA MET A 81 0.29 -9.44 -1.12
C MET A 81 -0.83 -8.93 -0.20
N GLY A 82 -2.06 -9.43 -0.37
CA GLY A 82 -3.24 -9.03 0.41
C GLY A 82 -3.75 -10.09 1.39
N THR A 83 -3.02 -11.21 1.58
CA THR A 83 -3.42 -12.30 2.47
C THR A 83 -3.00 -12.06 3.93
N ARG A 84 -3.55 -12.83 4.87
CA ARG A 84 -3.15 -12.80 6.30
C ARG A 84 -1.67 -13.13 6.45
N GLU A 85 -1.18 -14.08 5.69
CA GLU A 85 0.20 -14.53 5.69
C GLU A 85 1.12 -13.42 5.17
N ALA A 86 0.68 -12.68 4.12
CA ALA A 86 1.36 -11.47 3.65
C ALA A 86 1.35 -10.38 4.71
N ALA A 87 0.21 -10.12 5.34
CA ALA A 87 0.09 -9.13 6.39
C ALA A 87 1.06 -9.41 7.56
N ALA A 88 1.19 -10.67 7.96
CA ALA A 88 2.15 -11.09 8.98
C ALA A 88 3.62 -10.87 8.52
N ALA A 89 3.94 -11.14 7.25
CA ALA A 89 5.26 -10.89 6.69
C ALA A 89 5.58 -9.38 6.59
N LEU A 90 4.60 -8.59 6.12
CA LEU A 90 4.69 -7.13 6.07
C LEU A 90 4.87 -6.53 7.48
N ARG A 91 4.14 -7.06 8.49
CA ARG A 91 4.29 -6.59 9.86
C ARG A 91 5.70 -6.80 10.41
N ARG A 92 6.35 -7.93 10.06
CA ARG A 92 7.75 -8.17 10.45
C ARG A 92 8.72 -7.21 9.76
N ALA A 93 8.39 -6.76 8.54
CA ALA A 93 9.21 -5.83 7.78
C ALA A 93 9.05 -4.37 8.24
N VAL A 94 7.99 -4.03 8.95
CA VAL A 94 7.79 -2.67 9.49
C VAL A 94 8.48 -2.55 10.85
N ALA A 95 9.37 -1.55 10.96
CA ALA A 95 10.08 -1.23 12.20
C ALA A 95 9.12 -0.74 13.31
N PRO A 96 9.52 -0.78 14.59
CA PRO A 96 8.81 -0.07 15.65
C PRO A 96 8.63 1.42 15.28
N GLY A 97 7.41 1.95 15.42
CA GLY A 97 7.08 3.31 15.00
C GLY A 97 6.96 3.53 13.49
N GLY A 98 7.24 2.50 12.68
CA GLY A 98 7.12 2.56 11.22
C GLY A 98 5.69 2.39 10.72
N VAL A 99 5.51 2.57 9.40
CA VAL A 99 4.20 2.50 8.73
C VAL A 99 4.25 1.65 7.47
N LEU A 100 3.21 0.86 7.27
CA LEU A 100 2.88 0.24 5.99
C LEU A 100 1.87 1.12 5.25
N LEU A 101 2.18 1.48 4.02
CA LEU A 101 1.22 2.08 3.09
C LEU A 101 0.89 1.08 1.98
N MET A 102 -0.39 0.80 1.76
CA MET A 102 -0.85 -0.10 0.71
C MET A 102 -1.93 0.58 -0.13
N ASN A 103 -1.69 0.65 -1.45
CA ASN A 103 -2.69 1.15 -2.40
C ASN A 103 -3.59 0.00 -2.87
N VAL A 104 -4.91 0.20 -2.82
CA VAL A 104 -5.92 -0.75 -3.29
C VAL A 104 -6.95 0.00 -4.13
N ILE A 105 -7.32 -0.56 -5.29
CA ILE A 105 -8.40 0.00 -6.12
C ILE A 105 -9.68 -0.78 -5.82
N SER A 106 -10.65 -0.13 -5.14
CA SER A 106 -11.91 -0.75 -4.70
C SER A 106 -12.86 0.33 -4.20
N ALA A 107 -14.10 -0.04 -3.89
CA ALA A 107 -14.95 0.74 -3.00
C ALA A 107 -14.64 0.40 -1.53
N VAL A 108 -15.11 1.22 -0.59
CA VAL A 108 -15.03 0.89 0.86
C VAL A 108 -16.21 0.01 1.28
N GLU A 109 -17.41 0.32 0.75
CA GLU A 109 -18.66 -0.29 1.13
C GLU A 109 -19.31 -1.05 -0.03
N GLY A 110 -20.27 -1.94 0.32
CA GLY A 110 -21.05 -2.68 -0.66
C GLY A 110 -20.32 -3.88 -1.27
N GLU A 111 -20.87 -4.41 -2.34
CA GLU A 111 -20.32 -5.56 -3.07
C GLU A 111 -18.98 -5.22 -3.72
N ASP A 112 -18.85 -4.01 -4.28
CA ASP A 112 -17.64 -3.51 -4.92
C ASP A 112 -16.51 -3.23 -3.91
N GLY A 113 -16.83 -3.22 -2.61
CA GLY A 113 -15.88 -3.11 -1.51
C GLY A 113 -15.28 -4.42 -1.02
N ARG A 114 -15.75 -5.58 -1.50
CA ARG A 114 -15.36 -6.89 -0.94
C ARG A 114 -13.86 -7.17 -1.01
N LEU A 115 -13.20 -6.75 -2.08
CA LEU A 115 -11.75 -6.89 -2.20
C LEU A 115 -11.03 -6.10 -1.11
N PHE A 116 -11.34 -4.80 -0.99
CA PHE A 116 -10.79 -3.95 0.06
C PHE A 116 -11.09 -4.51 1.45
N GLN A 117 -12.33 -4.90 1.73
CA GLN A 117 -12.75 -5.41 3.05
C GLN A 117 -11.97 -6.66 3.45
N SER A 118 -11.74 -7.58 2.51
CA SER A 118 -10.95 -8.79 2.75
C SER A 118 -9.47 -8.46 3.03
N ILE A 119 -8.87 -7.54 2.26
CA ILE A 119 -7.49 -7.07 2.47
C ILE A 119 -7.39 -6.31 3.80
N TYR A 120 -8.35 -5.44 4.09
CA TYR A 120 -8.41 -4.71 5.36
C TYR A 120 -8.43 -5.67 6.55
N ASN A 121 -9.30 -6.70 6.52
CA ASN A 121 -9.39 -7.70 7.58
C ASN A 121 -8.11 -8.54 7.69
N ALA A 122 -7.43 -8.82 6.56
CA ALA A 122 -6.13 -9.47 6.56
C ALA A 122 -5.07 -8.60 7.26
N LEU A 123 -4.99 -7.31 6.93
CA LEU A 123 -4.08 -6.37 7.60
C LEU A 123 -4.38 -6.23 9.08
N ARG A 124 -5.67 -6.14 9.45
CA ARG A 124 -6.10 -6.05 10.86
C ARG A 124 -5.73 -7.26 11.70
N SER A 125 -5.46 -8.42 11.08
CA SER A 125 -4.97 -9.60 11.80
C SER A 125 -3.51 -9.46 12.28
N ALA A 126 -2.74 -8.54 11.71
CA ALA A 126 -1.31 -8.36 12.00
C ALA A 126 -0.97 -6.95 12.52
N PHE A 127 -1.76 -5.95 12.18
CA PHE A 127 -1.57 -4.56 12.59
C PHE A 127 -2.69 -4.12 13.52
N ALA A 128 -2.34 -3.54 14.66
CA ALA A 128 -3.32 -3.07 15.63
C ALA A 128 -4.17 -1.91 15.08
N HIS A 129 -3.58 -1.04 14.27
CA HIS A 129 -4.23 0.15 13.75
C HIS A 129 -4.10 0.22 12.23
N VAL A 130 -5.25 0.29 11.53
CA VAL A 130 -5.30 0.47 10.07
C VAL A 130 -6.25 1.63 9.77
N ARG A 131 -5.72 2.65 9.09
CA ARG A 131 -6.48 3.82 8.64
C ARG A 131 -6.67 3.73 7.13
N VAL A 132 -7.77 4.28 6.65
CA VAL A 132 -8.14 4.25 5.22
C VAL A 132 -8.30 5.68 4.73
N TYR A 133 -7.70 5.99 3.59
CA TYR A 133 -7.79 7.29 2.93
C TYR A 133 -8.35 7.09 1.52
N CYS A 134 -9.40 7.82 1.17
CA CYS A 134 -10.02 7.80 -0.16
C CYS A 134 -9.28 8.78 -1.07
N VAL A 135 -8.28 8.30 -1.80
CA VAL A 135 -7.40 9.12 -2.64
C VAL A 135 -8.04 9.30 -4.02
N GLY A 136 -7.97 10.52 -4.57
CA GLY A 136 -8.45 10.77 -5.92
C GLY A 136 -9.93 11.17 -6.01
N GLY A 137 -10.54 11.59 -4.89
CA GLY A 137 -11.84 12.26 -4.92
C GLY A 137 -13.05 11.33 -5.00
N THR A 138 -12.94 10.09 -4.51
CA THR A 138 -14.12 9.24 -4.30
C THR A 138 -15.04 9.93 -3.28
N ALA A 139 -16.08 10.58 -3.80
CA ALA A 139 -17.00 11.36 -2.98
C ALA A 139 -17.90 10.47 -2.09
N ARG A 140 -18.02 9.19 -2.45
CA ARG A 140 -18.92 8.25 -1.76
C ARG A 140 -18.21 6.95 -1.43
N PRO A 141 -18.50 6.33 -0.27
CA PRO A 141 -17.86 5.06 0.14
C PRO A 141 -18.11 3.87 -0.79
N ARG A 142 -19.09 3.98 -1.68
CA ARG A 142 -19.46 2.94 -2.66
C ARG A 142 -18.86 3.18 -4.05
N ASP A 143 -18.23 4.33 -4.26
CA ASP A 143 -17.55 4.60 -5.53
C ASP A 143 -16.20 3.89 -5.54
N VAL A 144 -15.87 3.25 -6.67
CA VAL A 144 -14.58 2.60 -6.87
C VAL A 144 -13.51 3.64 -7.13
N GLY A 145 -12.42 3.56 -6.39
CA GLY A 145 -11.29 4.47 -6.51
C GLY A 145 -10.03 3.97 -5.81
N ASN A 146 -9.00 4.80 -5.77
CA ASN A 146 -7.80 4.47 -5.03
C ASN A 146 -8.03 4.65 -3.53
N LEU A 147 -7.79 3.60 -2.78
CA LEU A 147 -7.79 3.58 -1.33
C LEU A 147 -6.36 3.38 -0.84
N MET A 148 -5.87 4.31 -0.02
CA MET A 148 -4.58 4.15 0.64
C MET A 148 -4.83 3.65 2.06
N LEU A 149 -4.34 2.45 2.36
CA LEU A 149 -4.37 1.87 3.70
C LEU A 149 -3.05 2.19 4.39
N ALA A 150 -3.12 2.85 5.55
CA ALA A 150 -1.96 3.10 6.40
C ALA A 150 -2.08 2.22 7.65
N ALA A 151 -1.20 1.22 7.76
CA ALA A 151 -1.20 0.28 8.87
C ALA A 151 0.00 0.52 9.78
N PHE A 152 -0.27 0.64 11.08
CA PHE A 152 0.70 0.94 12.13
C PHE A 152 0.79 -0.22 13.11
N ALA A 153 2.01 -0.51 13.55
CA ALA A 153 2.24 -1.49 14.62
C ALA A 153 1.69 -1.00 15.95
N GLU A 154 1.91 0.28 16.22
CA GLU A 154 1.49 1.02 17.40
C GLU A 154 0.67 2.22 16.96
N GLU A 155 -0.31 2.63 17.75
CA GLU A 155 -1.09 3.82 17.41
C GLU A 155 -0.20 5.06 17.48
N PRO A 156 -0.12 5.85 16.41
CA PRO A 156 0.54 7.15 16.49
C PRO A 156 -0.14 7.99 17.57
N ASP A 157 0.65 8.54 18.48
CA ASP A 157 0.12 9.40 19.53
C ASP A 157 -0.43 10.72 18.94
N GLY A 158 -1.31 11.38 19.67
CA GLY A 158 -1.92 12.63 19.22
C GLY A 158 -0.91 13.76 19.02
N ALA A 159 0.24 13.72 19.70
CA ALA A 159 1.31 14.69 19.54
C ALA A 159 2.05 14.48 18.21
N ALA A 160 2.32 13.23 17.85
CA ALA A 160 2.90 12.88 16.54
C ALA A 160 1.95 13.27 15.40
N GLU A 161 0.65 12.99 15.52
CA GLU A 161 -0.35 13.41 14.52
C GLU A 161 -0.39 14.94 14.35
N ALA A 162 -0.42 15.68 15.44
CA ALA A 162 -0.39 17.14 15.40
C ALA A 162 0.91 17.69 14.80
N ALA A 163 2.05 17.02 15.04
CA ALA A 163 3.32 17.37 14.42
C ALA A 163 3.31 17.12 12.91
N TRP A 164 2.73 16.01 12.45
CA TRP A 164 2.56 15.74 11.02
C TRP A 164 1.68 16.78 10.34
N GLU A 165 0.53 17.11 10.93
CA GLU A 165 -0.35 18.14 10.38
C GLU A 165 0.34 19.52 10.30
N LYS A 166 1.18 19.84 11.29
CA LYS A 166 1.90 21.11 11.35
C LYS A 166 3.05 21.21 10.34
N SER A 167 3.70 20.09 10.05
CA SER A 167 4.85 20.01 9.12
C SER A 167 4.44 19.63 7.70
N ALA A 168 3.21 19.16 7.49
CA ALA A 168 2.76 18.64 6.21
C ALA A 168 2.63 19.73 5.16
N SER A 169 3.03 19.41 3.93
CA SER A 169 2.72 20.24 2.76
C SER A 169 1.20 20.35 2.56
N PRO A 170 0.70 21.39 1.88
CA PRO A 170 -0.74 21.51 1.56
C PRO A 170 -1.30 20.27 0.85
N ALA A 171 -0.50 19.63 -0.02
CA ALA A 171 -0.90 18.40 -0.72
C ALA A 171 -1.07 17.22 0.26
N LEU A 172 -0.15 17.06 1.22
CA LEU A 172 -0.25 16.02 2.25
C LEU A 172 -1.44 16.29 3.18
N LEU A 173 -1.66 17.54 3.59
CA LEU A 173 -2.83 17.91 4.38
C LEU A 173 -4.15 17.61 3.66
N ALA A 174 -4.21 17.90 2.35
CA ALA A 174 -5.38 17.55 1.54
C ALA A 174 -5.61 16.03 1.55
N LEU A 175 -4.55 15.23 1.42
CA LEU A 175 -4.62 13.78 1.48
C LEU A 175 -5.09 13.28 2.87
N LEU A 176 -4.52 13.78 3.95
CA LEU A 176 -4.90 13.39 5.32
C LEU A 176 -6.38 13.66 5.62
N ARG A 177 -6.96 14.71 5.01
CA ARG A 177 -8.39 15.04 5.13
C ARG A 177 -9.31 14.04 4.41
N THR A 178 -8.79 13.20 3.50
CA THR A 178 -9.57 12.16 2.83
C THR A 178 -9.75 10.89 3.68
N ARG A 179 -9.30 10.91 4.94
CA ARG A 179 -9.46 9.79 5.87
C ARG A 179 -10.92 9.39 5.98
N TYR A 180 -11.20 8.13 5.65
CA TYR A 180 -12.51 7.54 5.87
C TYR A 180 -12.78 7.41 7.37
N ARG A 181 -13.94 7.94 7.80
CA ARG A 181 -14.35 7.98 9.22
C ARG A 181 -15.60 7.15 9.50
N GLY A 182 -16.06 6.40 8.50
CA GLY A 182 -17.16 5.46 8.66
C GLY A 182 -16.75 4.19 9.42
N ARG A 183 -17.69 3.28 9.55
CA ARG A 183 -17.47 2.01 10.24
C ARG A 183 -16.57 1.10 9.40
N LEU A 184 -15.55 0.54 10.02
CA LEU A 184 -14.56 -0.38 9.43
C LEU A 184 -14.67 -1.78 10.09
N ASP A 185 -15.90 -2.26 10.28
CA ASP A 185 -16.20 -3.59 10.81
C ASP A 185 -16.93 -4.39 9.73
N PHE A 186 -16.20 -5.25 9.05
CA PHE A 186 -16.67 -5.99 7.89
C PHE A 186 -16.79 -7.48 8.21
N ALA A 187 -17.95 -8.06 7.87
CA ALA A 187 -18.19 -9.51 7.97
C ALA A 187 -17.45 -10.32 6.88
N THR A 188 -16.83 -9.64 5.92
CA THR A 188 -16.08 -10.28 4.83
C THR A 188 -14.86 -11.01 5.40
N LEU A 189 -14.66 -12.26 4.98
CA LEU A 189 -13.50 -13.04 5.41
C LEU A 189 -12.18 -12.44 4.87
N PRO A 190 -11.11 -12.45 5.66
CA PRO A 190 -9.80 -12.05 5.17
C PRO A 190 -9.31 -13.03 4.09
N LEU A 191 -8.54 -12.53 3.13
CA LEU A 191 -7.83 -13.41 2.19
C LEU A 191 -6.78 -14.22 2.94
N THR A 192 -6.57 -15.45 2.49
CA THR A 192 -5.47 -16.33 2.93
C THR A 192 -4.74 -16.87 1.71
N ASP A 193 -3.53 -17.42 1.89
CA ASP A 193 -2.79 -18.02 0.79
C ASP A 193 -3.54 -19.22 0.17
N ASP A 194 -4.36 -19.92 0.98
CA ASP A 194 -5.16 -21.06 0.55
C ASP A 194 -6.55 -20.66 0.01
N PHE A 195 -7.03 -19.45 0.32
CA PHE A 195 -8.35 -18.98 -0.12
C PHE A 195 -8.35 -17.49 -0.40
N ALA A 196 -8.29 -17.15 -1.68
CA ALA A 196 -8.28 -15.77 -2.16
C ALA A 196 -9.15 -15.60 -3.43
N PRO A 197 -10.49 -15.43 -3.28
CA PRO A 197 -11.41 -15.35 -4.43
C PRO A 197 -11.37 -13.96 -5.12
N VAL A 198 -10.17 -13.47 -5.42
CA VAL A 198 -9.94 -12.10 -5.93
C VAL A 198 -10.52 -11.89 -7.33
N GLU A 199 -10.50 -12.91 -8.19
CA GLU A 199 -11.11 -12.84 -9.53
C GLU A 199 -12.62 -12.60 -9.42
N ARG A 200 -13.29 -13.25 -8.46
CA ARG A 200 -14.71 -13.02 -8.20
C ARG A 200 -14.96 -11.59 -7.75
N TYR A 201 -14.11 -11.03 -6.88
CA TYR A 201 -14.24 -9.65 -6.42
C TYR A 201 -13.92 -8.64 -7.53
N ALA A 202 -12.90 -8.92 -8.35
CA ALA A 202 -12.55 -8.08 -9.48
C ALA A 202 -13.68 -8.05 -10.54
N LEU A 203 -14.34 -9.18 -10.83
CA LEU A 203 -15.47 -9.23 -11.74
C LEU A 203 -16.68 -8.40 -11.27
N MET A 204 -16.85 -8.19 -9.98
CA MET A 204 -17.91 -7.30 -9.46
C MET A 204 -17.63 -5.84 -9.83
N LEU A 205 -16.36 -5.41 -9.78
CA LEU A 205 -15.92 -4.05 -10.14
C LEU A 205 -16.15 -3.72 -11.64
N LEU A 206 -16.27 -4.75 -12.49
CA LEU A 206 -16.43 -4.60 -13.95
C LEU A 206 -17.89 -4.52 -14.43
N ARG A 207 -18.86 -4.70 -13.56
CA ARG A 207 -20.29 -4.69 -13.89
C ARG A 207 -20.93 -3.31 -13.87
N GLN A 208 -20.12 -2.24 -13.72
CA GLN A 208 -20.58 -0.85 -13.74
C GLN A 208 -20.55 -0.22 -15.11
#